data_bb438d40de495a1c20b5831782514f68
#
_entry.id   bb438d40de495a1c20b5831782514f68
#
_cell.length_a   1.000
_cell.length_b   1.000
_cell.length_c   1.000
_cell.angle_alpha   90.00
_cell.angle_beta   90.00
_cell.angle_gamma   90.00
#
_symmetry.space_group_name_H-M   'P 1'
#
loop_
_entity.id
_entity.type
_entity.pdbx_description
1 polymer ?
#
loop_
_entity_poly.entity_id
_entity_poly.type
_entity_poly.pdbx_seq_one_letter_code
_entity_poly.pdbx_strand_id
1 'polypeptide(L)'
;MIRSILFPTDFSAVANSAFPLAVAIAAQFEATVHSIHISDGGDPHITETSRYEFPASPTGASAVRVIQQIIPKGDNDPAQVIMRDAEARGCDLIVMASHGRSDVGQFFLGRSVAEQVARDSKIPTIIARLYGPRRTTRPIDRFQRIVYATDLAESSKQILPLAASIAQRTKAKLEALCVFDEGDEEPADGGRATLERFFAEAGASELFGKIRRLHGGVGEAVVEHAGRHNADLVAMTTALCSSGNEGITDTAEFILRNAPCPVLCIRP
;
A
#
# COMPACT_ATOMS: atom_id res chain seq x y z
N MET A 1 -12.54 -3.20 -9.25
CA MET A 1 -12.14 -4.63 -9.10
C MET A 1 -10.74 -4.78 -9.66
N ILE A 2 -9.79 -5.34 -8.91
CA ILE A 2 -8.40 -5.49 -9.36
C ILE A 2 -8.33 -6.55 -10.48
N ARG A 3 -7.80 -6.18 -11.66
CA ARG A 3 -7.58 -7.09 -12.80
C ARG A 3 -6.14 -7.07 -13.28
N SER A 4 -5.43 -5.99 -12.98
CA SER A 4 -4.07 -5.76 -13.45
C SER A 4 -3.26 -5.11 -12.33
N ILE A 5 -2.14 -5.75 -11.96
CA ILE A 5 -1.23 -5.31 -10.91
C ILE A 5 0.13 -5.00 -11.54
N LEU A 6 0.67 -3.81 -11.31
CA LEU A 6 2.04 -3.50 -11.65
C LEU A 6 2.96 -3.87 -10.48
N PHE A 7 4.03 -4.56 -10.77
CA PHE A 7 5.10 -4.92 -9.83
C PHE A 7 6.45 -4.43 -10.36
N PRO A 8 6.89 -3.22 -10.00
CA PRO A 8 8.22 -2.75 -10.37
C PRO A 8 9.29 -3.42 -9.50
N THR A 9 10.40 -3.83 -10.14
CA THR A 9 11.51 -4.48 -9.45
C THR A 9 12.87 -4.07 -10.07
N ASP A 10 13.88 -3.94 -9.21
CA ASP A 10 15.27 -3.81 -9.60
C ASP A 10 16.03 -5.15 -9.45
N PHE A 11 15.31 -6.24 -9.31
CA PHE A 11 15.78 -7.59 -9.05
C PHE A 11 16.58 -7.75 -7.75
N SER A 12 16.64 -6.75 -6.90
CA SER A 12 17.21 -6.94 -5.56
C SER A 12 16.36 -7.90 -4.72
N ALA A 13 17.00 -8.59 -3.78
CA ALA A 13 16.27 -9.44 -2.83
C ALA A 13 15.21 -8.65 -2.04
N VAL A 14 15.46 -7.36 -1.80
CA VAL A 14 14.53 -6.45 -1.14
C VAL A 14 13.32 -6.18 -2.01
N ALA A 15 13.51 -5.75 -3.26
CA ALA A 15 12.40 -5.50 -4.19
C ALA A 15 11.56 -6.76 -4.41
N ASN A 16 12.23 -7.88 -4.65
CA ASN A 16 11.57 -9.16 -4.93
C ASN A 16 10.83 -9.76 -3.73
N SER A 17 11.17 -9.35 -2.53
CA SER A 17 10.48 -9.81 -1.32
C SER A 17 9.00 -9.34 -1.24
N ALA A 18 8.61 -8.32 -2.01
CA ALA A 18 7.22 -7.90 -2.17
C ALA A 18 6.44 -8.71 -3.24
N PHE A 19 7.13 -9.50 -4.07
CA PHE A 19 6.49 -10.26 -5.13
C PHE A 19 5.45 -11.27 -4.64
N PRO A 20 5.69 -12.07 -3.57
CA PRO A 20 4.68 -12.97 -3.04
C PRO A 20 3.38 -12.27 -2.65
N LEU A 21 3.46 -11.03 -2.17
CA LEU A 21 2.28 -10.22 -1.85
C LEU A 21 1.49 -9.87 -3.12
N ALA A 22 2.18 -9.44 -4.19
CA ALA A 22 1.52 -9.13 -5.47
C ALA A 22 0.81 -10.37 -6.05
N VAL A 23 1.47 -11.54 -5.99
CA VAL A 23 0.90 -12.82 -6.43
C VAL A 23 -0.29 -13.24 -5.56
N ALA A 24 -0.19 -13.11 -4.24
CA ALA A 24 -1.28 -13.44 -3.32
C ALA A 24 -2.54 -12.60 -3.60
N ILE A 25 -2.38 -11.31 -3.85
CA ILE A 25 -3.49 -10.43 -4.24
C ILE A 25 -4.03 -10.84 -5.61
N ALA A 26 -3.15 -11.05 -6.60
CA ALA A 26 -3.55 -11.43 -7.95
C ALA A 26 -4.35 -12.73 -7.95
N ALA A 27 -3.97 -13.72 -7.14
CA ALA A 27 -4.69 -14.99 -7.01
C ALA A 27 -6.11 -14.81 -6.46
N GLN A 28 -6.33 -13.87 -5.52
CA GLN A 28 -7.66 -13.61 -4.95
C GLN A 28 -8.60 -12.89 -5.92
N PHE A 29 -8.04 -12.14 -6.87
CA PHE A 29 -8.79 -11.34 -7.81
C PHE A 29 -8.77 -11.87 -9.24
N GLU A 30 -8.07 -12.98 -9.49
CA GLU A 30 -7.81 -13.51 -10.84
C GLU A 30 -7.14 -12.49 -11.74
N ALA A 31 -6.24 -11.70 -11.16
CA ALA A 31 -5.55 -10.58 -11.83
C ALA A 31 -4.26 -11.04 -12.51
N THR A 32 -3.83 -10.27 -13.51
CA THR A 32 -2.50 -10.41 -14.12
C THR A 32 -1.49 -9.54 -13.38
N VAL A 33 -0.29 -10.06 -13.13
CA VAL A 33 0.85 -9.30 -12.61
C VAL A 33 1.77 -8.90 -13.76
N HIS A 34 1.96 -7.60 -13.96
CA HIS A 34 2.96 -7.04 -14.86
C HIS A 34 4.21 -6.69 -14.03
N SER A 35 5.23 -7.53 -14.14
CA SER A 35 6.52 -7.26 -13.51
C SER A 35 7.38 -6.44 -14.46
N ILE A 36 7.78 -5.25 -14.04
CA ILE A 36 8.64 -4.37 -14.84
C ILE A 36 9.98 -4.13 -14.17
N HIS A 37 11.04 -4.11 -14.98
CA HIS A 37 12.35 -3.64 -14.60
C HIS A 37 12.70 -2.41 -15.42
N ILE A 38 13.14 -1.33 -14.74
CA ILE A 38 13.56 -0.10 -15.40
C ILE A 38 15.07 -0.14 -15.57
N SER A 39 15.54 -0.17 -16.83
CA SER A 39 16.95 -0.29 -17.16
C SER A 39 17.53 1.02 -17.65
N ASP A 40 18.72 1.38 -17.16
CA ASP A 40 19.53 2.51 -17.66
C ASP A 40 20.29 2.18 -18.94
N GLY A 41 20.10 0.97 -19.50
CA GLY A 41 20.78 0.53 -20.73
C GLY A 41 22.21 0.02 -20.53
N GLY A 42 22.74 0.10 -19.30
CA GLY A 42 24.10 -0.30 -18.96
C GLY A 42 24.17 -1.45 -17.93
N ASP A 43 23.10 -2.14 -17.64
CA ASP A 43 23.10 -3.22 -16.64
C ASP A 43 23.55 -4.54 -17.31
N PRO A 44 24.83 -4.96 -17.14
CA PRO A 44 25.41 -6.11 -17.86
C PRO A 44 24.83 -7.45 -17.41
N HIS A 45 24.00 -7.45 -16.36
CA HIS A 45 23.45 -8.66 -15.77
C HIS A 45 22.00 -8.95 -16.22
N ILE A 46 21.39 -8.04 -16.99
CA ILE A 46 20.01 -8.19 -17.46
C ILE A 46 20.04 -8.40 -18.97
N THR A 47 20.28 -9.63 -19.39
CA THR A 47 19.99 -10.04 -20.75
C THR A 47 18.49 -10.34 -20.88
N GLU A 48 17.93 -10.24 -22.11
CA GLU A 48 16.54 -10.62 -22.40
C GLU A 48 16.17 -12.05 -21.95
N THR A 49 17.17 -12.86 -21.63
CA THR A 49 17.06 -14.23 -21.13
C THR A 49 17.07 -14.33 -19.59
N SER A 50 17.30 -13.26 -18.87
CA SER A 50 17.21 -13.27 -17.41
C SER A 50 15.73 -13.34 -17.00
N ARG A 51 15.08 -14.45 -17.31
CA ARG A 51 13.79 -14.79 -16.70
C ARG A 51 14.07 -15.02 -15.23
N TYR A 52 13.71 -14.03 -14.44
CA TYR A 52 13.79 -14.20 -13.00
C TYR A 52 12.84 -15.33 -12.60
N GLU A 53 13.38 -16.38 -12.02
CA GLU A 53 12.58 -17.41 -11.37
C GLU A 53 11.99 -16.78 -10.11
N PHE A 54 10.75 -16.34 -10.19
CA PHE A 54 10.04 -15.91 -9.01
C PHE A 54 9.90 -17.09 -8.04
N PRO A 55 10.03 -16.86 -6.74
CA PRO A 55 9.73 -17.90 -5.76
C PRO A 55 8.38 -18.52 -6.08
N ALA A 56 8.30 -19.84 -6.01
CA ALA A 56 7.08 -20.58 -6.33
C ALA A 56 5.88 -19.95 -5.63
N SER A 57 4.79 -19.76 -6.38
CA SER A 57 3.53 -19.29 -5.80
C SER A 57 3.18 -20.11 -4.58
N PRO A 58 2.65 -19.50 -3.52
CA PRO A 58 2.16 -20.23 -2.36
C PRO A 58 1.25 -21.37 -2.81
N THR A 59 1.48 -22.56 -2.27
CA THR A 59 0.76 -23.78 -2.62
C THR A 59 -0.75 -23.57 -2.57
N GLY A 60 -1.44 -23.76 -3.70
CA GLY A 60 -2.90 -23.70 -3.82
C GLY A 60 -3.46 -22.48 -4.54
N ALA A 61 -2.66 -21.53 -4.99
CA ALA A 61 -3.14 -20.48 -5.87
C ALA A 61 -3.28 -21.04 -7.29
N SER A 62 -4.41 -20.78 -7.96
CA SER A 62 -4.53 -20.89 -9.41
C SER A 62 -3.34 -20.19 -10.06
N ALA A 63 -2.80 -20.74 -11.16
CA ALA A 63 -1.63 -20.19 -11.81
C ALA A 63 -1.86 -18.70 -12.14
N VAL A 64 -1.22 -17.80 -11.39
CA VAL A 64 -1.27 -16.37 -11.65
C VAL A 64 -0.49 -16.06 -12.91
N ARG A 65 -1.09 -15.34 -13.83
CA ARG A 65 -0.39 -14.88 -15.04
C ARG A 65 0.57 -13.76 -14.66
N VAL A 66 1.86 -13.99 -14.94
CA VAL A 66 2.93 -13.00 -14.74
C VAL A 66 3.52 -12.65 -16.10
N ILE A 67 3.58 -11.36 -16.43
CA ILE A 67 4.18 -10.82 -17.64
C ILE A 67 5.38 -9.99 -17.23
N GLN A 68 6.58 -10.38 -17.66
CA GLN A 68 7.81 -9.65 -17.35
C GLN A 68 8.24 -8.78 -18.53
N GLN A 69 8.69 -7.57 -18.23
CA GLN A 69 9.20 -6.65 -19.24
C GLN A 69 10.32 -5.78 -18.68
N ILE A 70 11.27 -5.46 -19.55
CA ILE A 70 12.32 -4.48 -19.30
C ILE A 70 11.93 -3.20 -20.01
N ILE A 71 11.95 -2.09 -19.29
CA ILE A 71 11.55 -0.78 -19.79
C ILE A 71 12.78 0.15 -19.74
N PRO A 72 13.15 0.81 -20.84
CA PRO A 72 14.23 1.76 -20.81
C PRO A 72 13.83 2.98 -19.96
N LYS A 73 14.70 3.40 -19.06
CA LYS A 73 14.50 4.60 -18.23
C LYS A 73 14.57 5.88 -19.08
N GLY A 74 15.52 5.93 -20.00
CA GLY A 74 15.88 7.17 -20.68
C GLY A 74 16.33 8.23 -19.65
N ASP A 75 15.98 9.50 -19.92
CA ASP A 75 16.29 10.62 -19.03
C ASP A 75 15.24 10.85 -17.92
N ASN A 76 14.29 9.91 -17.75
CA ASN A 76 13.19 10.07 -16.82
C ASN A 76 13.54 9.56 -15.41
N ASP A 77 12.83 10.10 -14.42
CA ASP A 77 12.84 9.58 -13.05
C ASP A 77 12.14 8.21 -13.00
N PRO A 78 12.71 7.19 -12.32
CA PRO A 78 12.11 5.87 -12.23
C PRO A 78 10.66 5.87 -11.70
N ALA A 79 10.33 6.73 -10.74
CA ALA A 79 8.96 6.82 -10.24
C ALA A 79 7.98 7.29 -11.32
N GLN A 80 8.40 8.23 -12.16
CA GLN A 80 7.57 8.70 -13.28
C GLN A 80 7.38 7.61 -14.35
N VAL A 81 8.43 6.81 -14.62
CA VAL A 81 8.32 5.67 -15.55
C VAL A 81 7.34 4.64 -15.02
N ILE A 82 7.43 4.29 -13.72
CA ILE A 82 6.50 3.36 -13.05
C ILE A 82 5.06 3.84 -13.19
N MET A 83 4.79 5.08 -12.81
CA MET A 83 3.42 5.62 -12.82
C MET A 83 2.85 5.68 -14.24
N ARG A 84 3.63 6.15 -15.20
CA ARG A 84 3.23 6.22 -16.61
C ARG A 84 2.95 4.83 -17.20
N ASP A 85 3.79 3.85 -16.91
CA ASP A 85 3.59 2.48 -17.40
C ASP A 85 2.36 1.82 -16.75
N ALA A 86 2.13 2.07 -15.46
CA ALA A 86 0.92 1.63 -14.77
C ALA A 86 -0.36 2.20 -15.42
N GLU A 87 -0.37 3.50 -15.71
CA GLU A 87 -1.48 4.17 -16.38
C GLU A 87 -1.68 3.63 -17.82
N ALA A 88 -0.61 3.50 -18.58
CA ALA A 88 -0.66 3.02 -19.97
C ALA A 88 -1.21 1.59 -20.08
N ARG A 89 -0.97 0.74 -19.07
CA ARG A 89 -1.50 -0.63 -19.02
C ARG A 89 -2.88 -0.70 -18.38
N GLY A 90 -3.42 0.39 -17.86
CA GLY A 90 -4.65 0.38 -17.09
C GLY A 90 -4.54 -0.50 -15.83
N CYS A 91 -3.42 -0.44 -15.13
CA CYS A 91 -3.26 -1.16 -13.87
C CYS A 91 -4.18 -0.59 -12.80
N ASP A 92 -4.78 -1.48 -12.02
CA ASP A 92 -5.69 -1.13 -10.92
C ASP A 92 -4.96 -0.98 -9.58
N LEU A 93 -3.72 -1.50 -9.49
CA LEU A 93 -2.91 -1.52 -8.28
C LEU A 93 -1.42 -1.56 -8.64
N ILE A 94 -0.61 -0.84 -7.87
CA ILE A 94 0.85 -0.97 -7.86
C ILE A 94 1.24 -1.69 -6.56
N VAL A 95 2.11 -2.69 -6.64
CA VAL A 95 2.68 -3.37 -5.45
C VAL A 95 4.19 -3.31 -5.55
N MET A 96 4.85 -2.71 -4.57
CA MET A 96 6.31 -2.58 -4.57
C MET A 96 6.89 -2.60 -3.15
N ALA A 97 8.18 -2.90 -3.06
CA ALA A 97 8.90 -2.78 -1.79
C ALA A 97 9.23 -1.32 -1.48
N SER A 98 9.35 -0.99 -0.19
CA SER A 98 9.71 0.36 0.26
C SER A 98 11.12 0.80 -0.13
N HIS A 99 12.03 -0.14 -0.42
CA HIS A 99 13.43 0.08 -0.77
C HIS A 99 13.85 -0.85 -1.89
N GLY A 100 14.84 -0.43 -2.69
CA GLY A 100 15.51 -1.21 -3.72
C GLY A 100 17.03 -1.21 -3.52
N ARG A 101 17.81 -1.53 -4.57
CA ARG A 101 19.28 -1.53 -4.54
C ARG A 101 19.89 -0.17 -4.22
N SER A 102 19.30 0.89 -4.75
CA SER A 102 19.81 2.26 -4.63
C SER A 102 19.70 2.82 -3.22
N ASP A 103 18.81 2.27 -2.40
CA ASP A 103 18.47 2.83 -1.10
C ASP A 103 19.25 2.22 0.08
N VAL A 104 20.06 1.19 -0.18
CA VAL A 104 20.88 0.51 0.85
C VAL A 104 22.13 1.33 1.20
N GLY A 105 21.97 2.55 1.59
CA GLY A 105 23.09 3.43 1.99
C GLY A 105 22.76 4.90 1.93
N GLN A 106 21.64 5.27 1.35
CA GLN A 106 21.20 6.67 1.25
C GLN A 106 20.03 7.01 2.18
N PHE A 107 20.13 6.58 3.43
CA PHE A 107 19.13 6.89 4.46
C PHE A 107 18.96 8.41 4.72
N PHE A 108 19.72 9.28 4.06
CA PHE A 108 19.85 10.68 4.46
C PHE A 108 19.64 11.74 3.37
N LEU A 109 19.46 11.42 2.09
CA LEU A 109 19.52 12.46 1.05
C LEU A 109 18.49 12.37 -0.10
N GLY A 110 17.36 11.68 0.07
CA GLY A 110 16.33 11.70 -0.98
C GLY A 110 15.13 10.83 -0.66
N ARG A 111 13.99 11.18 -1.24
CA ARG A 111 12.79 10.36 -1.18
C ARG A 111 13.01 9.10 -2.02
N SER A 112 12.69 7.93 -1.49
CA SER A 112 12.79 6.68 -2.25
C SER A 112 11.81 6.68 -3.43
N VAL A 113 12.10 5.89 -4.47
CA VAL A 113 11.17 5.70 -5.61
C VAL A 113 9.78 5.29 -5.12
N ALA A 114 9.72 4.42 -4.10
CA ALA A 114 8.48 3.98 -3.52
C ALA A 114 7.69 5.11 -2.82
N GLU A 115 8.38 6.00 -2.09
CA GLU A 115 7.75 7.18 -1.48
C GLU A 115 7.24 8.16 -2.54
N GLN A 116 7.97 8.34 -3.64
CA GLN A 116 7.53 9.18 -4.75
C GLN A 116 6.28 8.59 -5.43
N VAL A 117 6.27 7.27 -5.72
CA VAL A 117 5.11 6.60 -6.29
C VAL A 117 3.91 6.67 -5.34
N ALA A 118 4.10 6.42 -4.04
CA ALA A 118 3.02 6.51 -3.05
C ALA A 118 2.41 7.91 -2.98
N ARG A 119 3.25 8.96 -3.10
CA ARG A 119 2.82 10.36 -3.04
C ARG A 119 2.11 10.82 -4.30
N ASP A 120 2.63 10.45 -5.48
CA ASP A 120 2.26 11.10 -6.73
C ASP A 120 1.33 10.23 -7.61
N SER A 121 1.23 8.92 -7.33
CA SER A 121 0.39 8.01 -8.09
C SER A 121 -1.11 8.23 -7.83
N LYS A 122 -1.88 8.27 -8.91
CA LYS A 122 -3.34 8.21 -8.87
C LYS A 122 -3.87 6.77 -8.78
N ILE A 123 -3.00 5.80 -9.03
CA ILE A 123 -3.33 4.39 -8.90
C ILE A 123 -3.04 3.97 -7.46
N PRO A 124 -3.95 3.25 -6.78
CA PRO A 124 -3.69 2.71 -5.46
C PRO A 124 -2.36 1.95 -5.42
N THR A 125 -1.59 2.18 -4.37
CA THR A 125 -0.25 1.59 -4.26
C THR A 125 -0.10 0.87 -2.92
N ILE A 126 0.39 -0.36 -2.94
CA ILE A 126 0.83 -1.08 -1.73
C ILE A 126 2.34 -0.99 -1.63
N ILE A 127 2.80 -0.37 -0.55
CA ILE A 127 4.21 -0.34 -0.18
C ILE A 127 4.46 -1.45 0.84
N ALA A 128 5.19 -2.49 0.42
CA ALA A 128 5.59 -3.59 1.27
C ALA A 128 6.91 -3.25 1.97
N ARG A 129 6.87 -3.19 3.30
CA ARG A 129 8.06 -2.97 4.12
C ARG A 129 8.51 -4.27 4.76
N LEU A 130 9.65 -4.76 4.35
CA LEU A 130 10.11 -6.11 4.70
C LEU A 130 11.25 -6.14 5.72
N TYR A 131 11.79 -4.97 6.08
CA TYR A 131 12.89 -4.82 7.04
C TYR A 131 12.57 -3.75 8.07
N GLY A 132 12.74 -4.06 9.34
CA GLY A 132 12.57 -3.14 10.45
C GLY A 132 12.34 -3.86 11.78
N PRO A 133 12.57 -3.19 12.93
CA PRO A 133 12.54 -3.80 14.26
C PRO A 133 11.14 -4.26 14.73
N ARG A 134 10.07 -3.84 14.06
CA ARG A 134 8.68 -4.20 14.40
C ARG A 134 8.00 -5.12 13.37
N ARG A 135 8.79 -5.83 12.61
CA ARG A 135 8.35 -6.65 11.51
C ARG A 135 7.48 -7.83 11.93
N THR A 136 6.38 -8.08 11.20
CA THR A 136 5.76 -9.40 11.18
C THR A 136 6.67 -10.33 10.36
N THR A 137 7.22 -11.36 10.97
CA THR A 137 8.04 -12.39 10.31
C THR A 137 7.20 -13.34 9.43
N ARG A 138 5.91 -13.08 9.29
CA ARG A 138 5.00 -13.88 8.47
C ARG A 138 5.11 -13.47 7.01
N PRO A 139 5.33 -14.44 6.10
CA PRO A 139 5.05 -14.21 4.68
C PRO A 139 3.59 -13.77 4.54
N ILE A 140 3.35 -12.63 3.87
CA ILE A 140 1.98 -12.20 3.61
C ILE A 140 1.51 -12.93 2.36
N ASP A 141 1.09 -14.15 2.55
CA ASP A 141 0.39 -14.98 1.57
C ASP A 141 -1.15 -14.82 1.66
N ARG A 142 -1.62 -14.25 2.79
CA ARG A 142 -3.04 -14.08 3.07
C ARG A 142 -3.27 -12.98 4.09
N PHE A 143 -4.17 -12.06 3.79
CA PHE A 143 -4.63 -11.07 4.76
C PHE A 143 -5.63 -11.70 5.73
N GLN A 144 -5.49 -11.38 7.02
CA GLN A 144 -6.42 -11.77 8.09
C GLN A 144 -7.00 -10.56 8.81
N ARG A 145 -6.22 -9.47 8.89
CA ARG A 145 -6.61 -8.21 9.55
C ARG A 145 -6.16 -7.02 8.74
N ILE A 146 -7.10 -6.18 8.39
CA ILE A 146 -6.88 -4.93 7.67
C ILE A 146 -7.35 -3.80 8.58
N VAL A 147 -6.47 -2.81 8.79
CA VAL A 147 -6.79 -1.57 9.50
C VAL A 147 -6.99 -0.48 8.46
N TYR A 148 -8.17 0.11 8.44
CA TYR A 148 -8.46 1.30 7.66
C TYR A 148 -8.32 2.54 8.55
N ALA A 149 -7.28 3.34 8.35
CA ALA A 149 -7.04 4.57 9.06
C ALA A 149 -7.78 5.73 8.36
N THR A 150 -8.57 6.47 9.11
CA THR A 150 -9.39 7.57 8.58
C THR A 150 -9.46 8.74 9.57
N ASP A 151 -9.44 9.94 9.01
CA ASP A 151 -9.74 11.23 9.68
C ASP A 151 -11.18 11.68 9.41
N LEU A 152 -12.00 10.82 8.82
CA LEU A 152 -13.38 11.09 8.38
C LEU A 152 -13.50 12.19 7.31
N ALA A 153 -12.39 12.63 6.72
CA ALA A 153 -12.43 13.51 5.57
C ALA A 153 -13.00 12.81 4.33
N GLU A 154 -13.58 13.59 3.42
CA GLU A 154 -14.13 13.04 2.16
C GLU A 154 -13.07 12.29 1.35
N SER A 155 -11.83 12.80 1.36
CA SER A 155 -10.68 12.15 0.72
C SER A 155 -10.43 10.74 1.23
N SER A 156 -10.63 10.50 2.52
CA SER A 156 -10.41 9.18 3.15
C SER A 156 -11.34 8.11 2.63
N LYS A 157 -12.53 8.46 2.11
CA LYS A 157 -13.47 7.49 1.52
C LYS A 157 -12.92 6.81 0.27
N GLN A 158 -11.99 7.43 -0.45
CA GLN A 158 -11.52 6.93 -1.75
C GLN A 158 -10.84 5.56 -1.66
N ILE A 159 -10.12 5.26 -0.59
CA ILE A 159 -9.43 3.97 -0.41
C ILE A 159 -10.31 2.88 0.18
N LEU A 160 -11.41 3.27 0.85
CA LEU A 160 -12.26 2.33 1.58
C LEU A 160 -12.89 1.24 0.72
N PRO A 161 -13.43 1.51 -0.49
CA PRO A 161 -13.99 0.46 -1.36
C PRO A 161 -12.94 -0.60 -1.74
N LEU A 162 -11.70 -0.19 -1.98
CA LEU A 162 -10.62 -1.13 -2.30
C LEU A 162 -10.22 -1.95 -1.08
N ALA A 163 -10.05 -1.33 0.08
CA ALA A 163 -9.76 -2.03 1.33
C ALA A 163 -10.87 -3.04 1.68
N ALA A 164 -12.13 -2.65 1.54
CA ALA A 164 -13.28 -3.53 1.75
C ALA A 164 -13.31 -4.71 0.75
N SER A 165 -13.02 -4.45 -0.53
CA SER A 165 -12.94 -5.49 -1.56
C SER A 165 -11.82 -6.50 -1.26
N ILE A 166 -10.65 -6.04 -0.83
CA ILE A 166 -9.54 -6.91 -0.41
C ILE A 166 -9.98 -7.73 0.82
N ALA A 167 -10.58 -7.11 1.82
CA ALA A 167 -11.06 -7.79 3.02
C ALA A 167 -12.08 -8.89 2.68
N GLN A 168 -13.04 -8.60 1.82
CA GLN A 168 -14.06 -9.54 1.40
C GLN A 168 -13.46 -10.74 0.66
N ARG A 169 -12.58 -10.50 -0.31
CA ARG A 169 -11.95 -11.56 -1.11
C ARG A 169 -11.04 -12.46 -0.28
N THR A 170 -10.30 -11.88 0.65
CA THR A 170 -9.37 -12.62 1.53
C THR A 170 -10.02 -13.17 2.78
N LYS A 171 -11.29 -12.82 3.04
CA LYS A 171 -12.02 -13.09 4.30
C LYS A 171 -11.31 -12.48 5.52
N ALA A 172 -10.62 -11.37 5.32
CA ALA A 172 -9.96 -10.64 6.37
C ALA A 172 -10.98 -9.84 7.21
N LYS A 173 -10.65 -9.63 8.47
CA LYS A 173 -11.38 -8.67 9.30
C LYS A 173 -10.91 -7.27 8.91
N LEU A 174 -11.86 -6.42 8.53
CA LEU A 174 -11.63 -5.00 8.31
C LEU A 174 -12.11 -4.23 9.54
N GLU A 175 -11.22 -3.42 10.10
CA GLU A 175 -11.47 -2.56 11.25
C GLU A 175 -11.15 -1.11 10.85
N ALA A 176 -12.05 -0.20 11.17
CA ALA A 176 -11.79 1.23 10.98
C ALA A 176 -11.15 1.82 12.23
N LEU A 177 -10.09 2.61 12.03
CA LEU A 177 -9.38 3.32 13.07
C LEU A 177 -9.50 4.82 12.84
N CYS A 178 -10.19 5.49 13.77
CA CYS A 178 -10.27 6.94 13.85
C CYS A 178 -9.37 7.41 14.97
N VAL A 179 -8.45 8.30 14.67
CA VAL A 179 -7.57 8.91 15.67
C VAL A 179 -7.90 10.39 15.75
N PHE A 180 -8.08 10.87 16.97
CA PHE A 180 -8.34 12.27 17.27
C PHE A 180 -7.10 12.87 17.93
N ASP A 181 -6.70 14.07 17.51
CA ASP A 181 -5.62 14.78 18.16
C ASP A 181 -6.01 15.21 19.58
N GLU A 182 -5.00 15.40 20.43
CA GLU A 182 -5.19 15.98 21.76
C GLU A 182 -5.67 17.43 21.61
N GLY A 183 -6.93 17.67 21.85
CA GLY A 183 -7.54 19.00 21.70
C GLY A 183 -8.70 19.07 20.73
N ASP A 184 -8.94 18.03 19.95
CA ASP A 184 -10.18 17.91 19.18
C ASP A 184 -11.36 17.82 20.15
N GLU A 185 -12.32 18.74 20.03
CA GLU A 185 -13.57 18.66 20.79
C GLU A 185 -14.33 17.41 20.35
N GLU A 186 -14.42 16.44 21.25
CA GLU A 186 -15.24 15.26 20.99
C GLU A 186 -16.71 15.70 20.87
N PRO A 187 -17.38 15.46 19.74
CA PRO A 187 -18.79 15.79 19.59
C PRO A 187 -19.61 15.19 20.74
N ALA A 188 -20.66 15.90 21.21
CA ALA A 188 -21.46 15.51 22.38
C ALA A 188 -22.06 14.11 22.30
N ASP A 189 -22.26 13.58 21.09
CA ASP A 189 -22.66 12.18 20.82
C ASP A 189 -21.49 11.24 20.56
N GLY A 190 -20.27 11.67 20.88
CA GLY A 190 -19.03 10.98 20.54
C GLY A 190 -18.79 10.86 19.03
N GLY A 191 -19.35 11.77 18.22
CA GLY A 191 -19.26 11.73 16.76
C GLY A 191 -20.01 10.58 16.09
N ARG A 192 -20.92 9.91 16.83
CA ARG A 192 -21.63 8.74 16.35
C ARG A 192 -22.38 8.99 15.04
N ALA A 193 -23.15 10.06 14.96
CA ALA A 193 -23.93 10.40 13.78
C ALA A 193 -23.01 10.73 12.58
N THR A 194 -21.88 11.38 12.83
CA THR A 194 -20.87 11.67 11.80
C THR A 194 -20.25 10.38 11.25
N LEU A 195 -19.91 9.45 12.13
CA LEU A 195 -19.37 8.14 11.76
C LEU A 195 -20.38 7.32 10.97
N GLU A 196 -21.64 7.23 11.45
CA GLU A 196 -22.71 6.51 10.74
C GLU A 196 -22.89 7.05 9.32
N ARG A 197 -22.97 8.37 9.19
CA ARG A 197 -23.11 9.03 7.89
C ARG A 197 -21.92 8.74 6.99
N PHE A 198 -20.70 8.92 7.49
CA PHE A 198 -19.46 8.69 6.73
C PHE A 198 -19.41 7.27 6.14
N PHE A 199 -19.66 6.24 6.96
CA PHE A 199 -19.60 4.86 6.50
C PHE A 199 -20.82 4.48 5.64
N ALA A 200 -21.98 5.08 5.86
CA ALA A 200 -23.15 4.88 5.00
C ALA A 200 -22.93 5.46 3.60
N GLU A 201 -22.40 6.67 3.51
CA GLU A 201 -22.06 7.33 2.24
C GLU A 201 -20.95 6.59 1.49
N ALA A 202 -20.01 5.98 2.21
CA ALA A 202 -18.96 5.15 1.63
C ALA A 202 -19.42 3.74 1.27
N GLY A 203 -20.69 3.37 1.49
CA GLY A 203 -21.23 2.03 1.22
C GLY A 203 -20.65 0.94 2.13
N ALA A 204 -20.22 1.30 3.33
CA ALA A 204 -19.52 0.41 4.27
C ALA A 204 -20.14 0.46 5.68
N SER A 205 -21.47 0.55 5.76
CA SER A 205 -22.22 0.64 7.02
C SER A 205 -21.92 -0.48 8.02
N GLU A 206 -21.52 -1.66 7.55
CA GLU A 206 -21.12 -2.79 8.38
C GLU A 206 -19.85 -2.55 9.20
N LEU A 207 -19.07 -1.55 8.84
CA LEU A 207 -17.87 -1.16 9.59
C LEU A 207 -18.18 -0.30 10.81
N PHE A 208 -19.37 0.29 10.87
CA PHE A 208 -19.73 1.19 11.97
C PHE A 208 -19.54 0.56 13.35
N GLY A 209 -19.90 -0.71 13.54
CA GLY A 209 -19.69 -1.47 14.77
C GLY A 209 -18.24 -1.92 15.02
N LYS A 210 -17.32 -1.64 14.12
CA LYS A 210 -15.90 -2.07 14.14
C LYS A 210 -14.96 -0.89 14.17
N ILE A 211 -15.41 0.26 14.65
CA ILE A 211 -14.60 1.46 14.75
C ILE A 211 -13.85 1.47 16.07
N ARG A 212 -12.56 1.72 15.99
CA ARG A 212 -11.71 2.06 17.13
C ARG A 212 -11.43 3.53 17.15
N ARG A 213 -11.58 4.14 18.30
CA ARG A 213 -11.21 5.53 18.54
C ARG A 213 -9.99 5.55 19.42
N LEU A 214 -8.99 6.31 19.01
CA LEU A 214 -7.77 6.53 19.78
C LEU A 214 -7.50 8.03 19.85
N HIS A 215 -6.76 8.44 20.86
CA HIS A 215 -6.29 9.82 21.04
C HIS A 215 -4.77 9.84 21.03
N GLY A 216 -4.19 10.96 20.58
CA GLY A 216 -2.76 11.18 20.51
C GLY A 216 -2.25 11.41 19.10
N GLY A 217 -0.94 11.40 18.91
CA GLY A 217 -0.33 11.53 17.60
C GLY A 217 -0.84 10.46 16.62
N VAL A 218 -1.50 10.89 15.54
CA VAL A 218 -2.24 9.99 14.64
C VAL A 218 -1.33 8.91 14.06
N GLY A 219 -0.14 9.31 13.60
CA GLY A 219 0.81 8.37 12.98
C GLY A 219 1.25 7.26 13.93
N GLU A 220 1.63 7.65 15.16
CA GLU A 220 2.06 6.74 16.21
C GLU A 220 0.93 5.80 16.63
N ALA A 221 -0.27 6.33 16.82
CA ALA A 221 -1.43 5.56 17.23
C ALA A 221 -1.79 4.48 16.19
N VAL A 222 -1.77 4.82 14.90
CA VAL A 222 -2.01 3.87 13.80
C VAL A 222 -0.96 2.77 13.78
N VAL A 223 0.34 3.14 13.85
CA VAL A 223 1.45 2.20 13.82
C VAL A 223 1.42 1.26 15.03
N GLU A 224 1.17 1.81 16.22
CA GLU A 224 1.09 1.03 17.45
C GLU A 224 -0.11 0.08 17.44
N HIS A 225 -1.29 0.56 17.02
CA HIS A 225 -2.49 -0.26 16.90
C HIS A 225 -2.27 -1.40 15.91
N ALA A 226 -1.73 -1.12 14.73
CA ALA A 226 -1.41 -2.13 13.72
C ALA A 226 -0.46 -3.20 14.27
N GLY A 227 0.55 -2.79 15.04
CA GLY A 227 1.50 -3.71 15.67
C GLY A 227 0.89 -4.56 16.78
N ARG A 228 0.13 -3.94 17.68
CA ARG A 228 -0.52 -4.65 18.81
C ARG A 228 -1.54 -5.67 18.35
N HIS A 229 -2.24 -5.41 17.25
CA HIS A 229 -3.30 -6.26 16.73
C HIS A 229 -2.85 -7.16 15.58
N ASN A 230 -1.53 -7.19 15.26
CA ASN A 230 -0.96 -7.97 14.18
C ASN A 230 -1.72 -7.72 12.85
N ALA A 231 -1.87 -6.46 12.48
CA ALA A 231 -2.44 -6.11 11.19
C ALA A 231 -1.55 -6.59 10.05
N ASP A 232 -2.17 -7.10 9.00
CA ASP A 232 -1.51 -7.56 7.78
C ASP A 232 -1.46 -6.47 6.70
N LEU A 233 -2.32 -5.45 6.84
CA LEU A 233 -2.40 -4.31 5.93
C LEU A 233 -2.95 -3.09 6.69
N VAL A 234 -2.34 -1.94 6.48
CA VAL A 234 -2.93 -0.63 6.80
C VAL A 234 -3.41 0.00 5.49
N ALA A 235 -4.64 0.49 5.45
CA ALA A 235 -5.18 1.23 4.31
C ALA A 235 -5.46 2.68 4.71
N MET A 236 -5.00 3.64 3.92
CA MET A 236 -5.17 5.08 4.18
C MET A 236 -5.06 5.90 2.89
N THR A 237 -5.43 7.16 2.92
CA THR A 237 -5.05 8.12 1.88
C THR A 237 -3.74 8.82 2.24
N THR A 238 -3.03 9.34 1.25
CA THR A 238 -1.81 10.12 1.49
C THR A 238 -2.11 11.50 2.08
N ALA A 239 -3.36 11.93 2.03
CA ALA A 239 -3.85 13.17 2.63
C ALA A 239 -4.43 12.97 4.04
N LEU A 240 -4.17 11.83 4.70
CA LEU A 240 -4.64 11.57 6.07
C LEU A 240 -4.20 12.71 7.01
N CYS A 241 -5.17 13.33 7.69
CA CYS A 241 -4.97 14.50 8.56
C CYS A 241 -4.41 15.73 7.80
N SER A 242 -4.84 15.93 6.56
CA SER A 242 -4.43 17.08 5.77
C SER A 242 -5.15 18.35 6.25
N SER A 243 -4.37 19.40 6.49
CA SER A 243 -4.88 20.76 6.72
C SER A 243 -5.11 21.55 5.43
N GLY A 244 -5.23 20.88 4.27
CA GLY A 244 -5.50 21.49 2.98
C GLY A 244 -4.31 21.61 2.03
N ASN A 245 -3.14 21.04 2.38
CA ASN A 245 -1.99 20.98 1.48
C ASN A 245 -2.11 19.82 0.49
N GLU A 246 -1.80 20.07 -0.78
CA GLU A 246 -1.67 19.01 -1.77
C GLU A 246 -0.43 18.16 -1.51
N GLY A 247 -0.58 16.84 -1.50
CA GLY A 247 0.53 15.89 -1.41
C GLY A 247 0.40 14.90 -0.25
N ILE A 248 1.52 14.26 0.09
CA ILE A 248 1.59 13.36 1.24
C ILE A 248 1.76 14.16 2.53
N THR A 249 0.95 13.88 3.54
CA THR A 249 1.07 14.49 4.86
C THR A 249 2.18 13.85 5.68
N ASP A 250 2.70 14.58 6.68
CA ASP A 250 3.70 14.05 7.62
C ASP A 250 3.18 12.79 8.34
N THR A 251 1.90 12.76 8.68
CA THR A 251 1.24 11.59 9.26
C THR A 251 1.28 10.38 8.33
N ALA A 252 0.92 10.56 7.06
CA ALA A 252 0.93 9.47 6.08
C ALA A 252 2.37 9.01 5.81
N GLU A 253 3.33 9.92 5.70
CA GLU A 253 4.74 9.59 5.55
C GLU A 253 5.29 8.83 6.76
N PHE A 254 4.92 9.24 7.97
CA PHE A 254 5.28 8.52 9.20
C PHE A 254 4.75 7.08 9.21
N ILE A 255 3.47 6.88 8.82
CA ILE A 255 2.88 5.55 8.74
C ILE A 255 3.58 4.71 7.67
N LEU A 256 3.82 5.25 6.47
CA LEU A 256 4.55 4.56 5.40
C LEU A 256 5.94 4.10 5.85
N ARG A 257 6.63 4.89 6.69
CA ARG A 257 7.97 4.58 7.18
C ARG A 257 8.00 3.64 8.39
N ASN A 258 6.95 3.60 9.19
CA ASN A 258 6.98 2.94 10.50
C ASN A 258 5.98 1.79 10.66
N ALA A 259 5.02 1.61 9.75
CA ALA A 259 4.04 0.54 9.84
C ALA A 259 4.72 -0.85 9.92
N PRO A 260 4.22 -1.75 10.78
CA PRO A 260 4.77 -3.11 10.92
C PRO A 260 4.36 -4.05 9.79
N CYS A 261 3.47 -3.62 8.91
CA CYS A 261 2.92 -4.37 7.79
C CYS A 261 2.87 -3.49 6.53
N PRO A 262 2.56 -4.06 5.34
CA PRO A 262 2.32 -3.29 4.14
C PRO A 262 1.29 -2.18 4.33
N VAL A 263 1.47 -1.08 3.59
CA VAL A 263 0.54 0.05 3.60
C VAL A 263 -0.05 0.21 2.20
N LEU A 264 -1.37 0.12 2.11
CA LEU A 264 -2.15 0.47 0.93
C LEU A 264 -2.50 1.96 1.01
N CYS A 265 -2.09 2.71 0.04
CA CYS A 265 -2.39 4.14 -0.02
C CYS A 265 -2.86 4.58 -1.41
N ILE A 266 -3.56 5.69 -1.46
CA ILE A 266 -3.94 6.39 -2.67
C ILE A 266 -3.81 7.89 -2.44
N ARG A 267 -3.38 8.61 -3.47
CA ARG A 267 -3.48 10.05 -3.51
C ARG A 267 -4.91 10.43 -3.89
N PRO A 268 -5.62 11.18 -3.04
CA PRO A 268 -6.98 11.64 -3.31
C PRO A 268 -7.05 12.68 -4.44
#